data_5bb543972ae8de583a3445cfb3c171ac
#
_entry.id   5bb543972ae8de583a3445cfb3c171ac
#
_cell.length_a   1.000
_cell.length_b   1.000
_cell.length_c   1.000
_cell.angle_alpha   90.00
_cell.angle_beta   90.00
_cell.angle_gamma   90.00
#
_symmetry.space_group_name_H-M   'P 1'
#
loop_
_entity.id
_entity.type
_entity.pdbx_description
1 polymer ?
#
loop_
_entity_poly.entity_id
_entity_poly.type
_entity_poly.pdbx_seq_one_letter_code
_entity_poly.pdbx_strand_id
1 'polypeptide(L)'
;PAQYEKLYWKPLKKIMLALIDMGVTPFIYTEGKYNSRLEQLADVPAGKVIYHFESVDMAQAKKVLGNTACISGNLPIYLLEHGTKQQVIDACKSLIDTCAPGGGYIFDTNGSIDNAKRENIEAMYDTVLTYGKK
;
A
#
# COMPACT_ATOMS: atom_id res chain seq x y z
N PRO A 1 3.91 4.36 19.80
CA PRO A 1 5.05 5.01 20.43
C PRO A 1 6.07 4.00 20.95
N ALA A 2 6.71 4.20 22.13
CA ALA A 2 7.83 3.41 22.61
C ALA A 2 7.61 1.87 22.67
N GLN A 3 6.40 1.42 23.01
CA GLN A 3 6.08 -0.01 23.02
C GLN A 3 6.10 -0.62 21.62
N TYR A 4 5.52 0.07 20.63
CA TYR A 4 5.53 -0.37 19.23
C TYR A 4 6.98 -0.49 18.71
N GLU A 5 7.79 0.51 18.97
CA GLU A 5 9.19 0.51 18.57
C GLU A 5 9.96 -0.66 19.20
N LYS A 6 9.84 -0.83 20.52
CA LYS A 6 10.59 -1.84 21.27
C LYS A 6 10.14 -3.27 20.97
N LEU A 7 8.80 -3.50 20.93
CA LEU A 7 8.23 -4.85 20.90
C LEU A 7 7.90 -5.35 19.50
N TYR A 8 7.72 -4.43 18.54
CA TYR A 8 7.33 -4.77 17.19
C TYR A 8 8.35 -4.29 16.13
N TRP A 9 8.63 -2.98 16.07
CA TRP A 9 9.44 -2.44 14.99
C TRP A 9 10.89 -2.96 14.97
N LYS A 10 11.59 -2.89 16.10
CA LYS A 10 12.98 -3.37 16.17
C LYS A 10 13.15 -4.85 15.80
N PRO A 11 12.34 -5.78 16.33
CA PRO A 11 12.38 -7.17 15.89
C PRO A 11 12.06 -7.36 14.41
N LEU A 12 11.00 -6.71 13.91
CA LEU A 12 10.60 -6.79 12.50
C LEU A 12 11.71 -6.26 11.59
N LYS A 13 12.26 -5.09 11.89
CA LYS A 13 13.37 -4.50 11.13
C LYS A 13 14.57 -5.44 11.06
N LYS A 14 14.92 -6.10 12.16
CA LYS A 14 16.02 -7.09 12.18
C LYS A 14 15.75 -8.23 11.20
N ILE A 15 14.53 -8.74 11.14
CA ILE A 15 14.13 -9.80 10.19
C ILE A 15 14.22 -9.27 8.76
N MET A 16 13.67 -8.08 8.49
CA MET A 16 13.72 -7.47 7.15
C MET A 16 15.17 -7.29 6.66
N LEU A 17 16.05 -6.77 7.51
CA LEU A 17 17.46 -6.60 7.14
C LEU A 17 18.14 -7.93 6.81
N ALA A 18 17.89 -8.98 7.60
CA ALA A 18 18.43 -10.31 7.31
C ALA A 18 17.91 -10.87 5.97
N LEU A 19 16.64 -10.66 5.65
CA LEU A 19 16.07 -11.06 4.35
C LEU A 19 16.69 -10.26 3.19
N ILE A 20 16.90 -8.97 3.38
CA ILE A 20 17.55 -8.09 2.38
C ILE A 20 19.00 -8.55 2.12
N ASP A 21 19.76 -8.90 3.17
CA ASP A 21 21.12 -9.42 3.05
C ASP A 21 21.18 -10.76 2.29
N MET A 22 20.08 -11.53 2.33
CA MET A 22 19.91 -12.75 1.54
C MET A 22 19.44 -12.49 0.09
N GLY A 23 19.28 -11.24 -0.32
CA GLY A 23 18.79 -10.86 -1.64
C GLY A 23 17.27 -10.94 -1.81
N VAL A 24 16.50 -11.07 -0.72
CA VAL A 24 15.03 -11.15 -0.72
C VAL A 24 14.45 -9.75 -0.49
N THR A 25 13.38 -9.41 -1.20
CA THR A 25 12.61 -8.20 -0.97
C THR A 25 11.46 -8.48 -0.01
N PRO A 26 11.48 -8.00 1.25
CA PRO A 26 10.37 -8.16 2.17
C PRO A 26 9.10 -7.45 1.68
N PHE A 27 7.98 -8.14 1.69
CA PHE A 27 6.65 -7.60 1.46
C PHE A 27 5.87 -7.67 2.78
N ILE A 28 5.61 -6.51 3.39
CA ILE A 28 5.06 -6.41 4.74
C ILE A 28 3.62 -5.93 4.68
N TYR A 29 2.70 -6.75 5.17
CA TYR A 29 1.30 -6.36 5.38
C TYR A 29 1.17 -5.59 6.69
N THR A 30 0.73 -4.32 6.59
CA THR A 30 0.52 -3.44 7.73
C THR A 30 -0.97 -3.36 8.04
N GLU A 31 -1.44 -4.26 8.90
CA GLU A 31 -2.84 -4.27 9.33
C GLU A 31 -3.12 -3.16 10.33
N GLY A 32 -4.26 -2.50 10.19
CA GLY A 32 -4.69 -1.40 11.04
C GLY A 32 -4.17 -0.02 10.61
N LYS A 33 -4.21 0.96 11.53
CA LYS A 33 -3.93 2.37 11.23
C LYS A 33 -2.44 2.69 11.37
N TYR A 34 -1.81 3.15 10.28
CA TYR A 34 -0.36 3.39 10.21
C TYR A 34 0.06 4.85 10.04
N ASN A 35 -0.86 5.83 9.93
CA ASN A 35 -0.50 7.25 9.75
C ASN A 35 0.55 7.75 10.75
N SER A 36 0.43 7.38 12.02
CA SER A 36 1.36 7.81 13.09
C SER A 36 2.68 7.04 13.13
N ARG A 37 2.93 6.13 12.19
CA ARG A 37 4.09 5.23 12.18
C ARG A 37 4.92 5.30 10.90
N LEU A 38 4.51 6.13 9.95
CA LEU A 38 5.16 6.23 8.64
C LEU A 38 6.65 6.58 8.75
N GLU A 39 7.02 7.50 9.62
CA GLU A 39 8.41 7.88 9.84
C GLU A 39 9.29 6.71 10.34
N GLN A 40 8.70 5.80 11.16
CA GLN A 40 9.42 4.62 11.61
C GLN A 40 9.63 3.62 10.46
N LEU A 41 8.62 3.46 9.58
CA LEU A 41 8.71 2.58 8.43
C LEU A 41 9.76 3.06 7.40
N ALA A 42 10.08 4.35 7.39
CA ALA A 42 11.12 4.91 6.52
C ALA A 42 12.56 4.50 6.91
N ASP A 43 12.74 3.97 8.13
CA ASP A 43 14.06 3.56 8.64
C ASP A 43 14.47 2.17 8.15
N VAL A 44 14.57 2.02 6.81
CA VAL A 44 15.01 0.80 6.10
C VAL A 44 15.88 1.19 4.90
N PRO A 45 16.69 0.27 4.34
CA PRO A 45 17.43 0.51 3.11
C PRO A 45 16.53 0.86 1.93
N ALA A 46 16.85 1.94 1.22
CA ALA A 46 16.04 2.45 0.12
C ALA A 46 15.86 1.41 -0.99
N GLY A 47 14.62 1.28 -1.48
CA GLY A 47 14.26 0.40 -2.58
C GLY A 47 14.28 -1.09 -2.25
N LYS A 48 14.33 -1.47 -0.98
CA LYS A 48 14.47 -2.87 -0.55
C LYS A 48 13.23 -3.45 0.14
N VAL A 49 12.20 -2.66 0.43
CA VAL A 49 11.02 -3.09 1.17
C VAL A 49 9.74 -2.64 0.46
N ILE A 50 8.71 -3.46 0.53
CA ILE A 50 7.35 -3.14 0.09
C ILE A 50 6.44 -3.15 1.32
N TYR A 51 5.67 -2.08 1.52
CA TYR A 51 4.64 -2.01 2.55
C TYR A 51 3.25 -2.00 1.92
N HIS A 52 2.44 -3.00 2.24
CA HIS A 52 1.01 -3.02 1.92
C HIS A 52 0.22 -2.40 3.06
N PHE A 53 -0.63 -1.45 2.75
CA PHE A 53 -1.42 -0.71 3.73
C PHE A 53 -2.90 -1.04 3.66
N GLU A 54 -3.45 -1.49 4.81
CA GLU A 54 -4.89 -1.59 4.99
C GLU A 54 -5.51 -0.20 5.22
N SER A 55 -4.99 0.55 6.19
CA SER A 55 -5.56 1.84 6.61
C SER A 55 -4.46 2.88 6.85
N VAL A 56 -4.24 3.72 5.83
CA VAL A 56 -3.32 4.85 5.87
C VAL A 56 -3.79 5.92 4.87
N ASP A 57 -3.45 7.17 5.12
CA ASP A 57 -3.50 8.22 4.10
C ASP A 57 -2.36 7.96 3.09
N MET A 58 -2.72 7.52 1.89
CA MET A 58 -1.75 7.15 0.85
C MET A 58 -0.94 8.34 0.35
N ALA A 59 -1.48 9.56 0.39
CA ALA A 59 -0.71 10.76 0.05
C ALA A 59 0.39 11.03 1.07
N GLN A 60 0.08 10.87 2.37
CA GLN A 60 1.09 10.95 3.42
C GLN A 60 2.10 9.79 3.32
N ALA A 61 1.63 8.57 3.08
CA ALA A 61 2.52 7.42 2.88
C ALA A 61 3.49 7.65 1.71
N LYS A 62 2.98 8.13 0.58
CA LYS A 62 3.81 8.48 -0.59
C LYS A 62 4.82 9.57 -0.28
N LYS A 63 4.42 10.62 0.43
CA LYS A 63 5.31 11.72 0.82
C LYS A 63 6.46 11.25 1.72
N VAL A 64 6.16 10.39 2.70
CA VAL A 64 7.16 9.95 3.70
C VAL A 64 8.02 8.80 3.17
N LEU A 65 7.42 7.83 2.48
CA LEU A 65 8.08 6.58 2.10
C LEU A 65 8.54 6.54 0.64
N GLY A 66 8.06 7.44 -0.22
CA GLY A 66 8.24 7.34 -1.67
C GLY A 66 9.70 7.27 -2.17
N ASN A 67 10.66 7.77 -1.38
CA ASN A 67 12.08 7.67 -1.67
C ASN A 67 12.77 6.49 -0.96
N THR A 68 12.05 5.75 -0.11
CA THR A 68 12.63 4.71 0.75
C THR A 68 12.05 3.34 0.44
N ALA A 69 10.73 3.22 0.30
CA ALA A 69 10.06 1.95 0.13
C ALA A 69 8.99 2.03 -0.97
N CYS A 70 8.68 0.88 -1.57
CA CYS A 70 7.49 0.74 -2.38
C CYS A 70 6.27 0.66 -1.47
N ILE A 71 5.20 1.37 -1.80
CA ILE A 71 3.91 1.31 -1.09
C ILE A 71 2.88 0.56 -1.93
N SER A 72 1.99 -0.17 -1.28
CA SER A 72 0.91 -0.94 -1.90
C SER A 72 -0.42 -0.69 -1.19
N GLY A 73 -1.50 -0.82 -1.91
CA GLY A 73 -2.85 -0.59 -1.38
C GLY A 73 -3.40 0.74 -1.90
N ASN A 74 -4.49 1.25 -1.39
CA ASN A 74 -5.40 0.66 -0.41
C ASN A 74 -6.85 0.94 -0.86
N LEU A 75 -7.19 0.48 -2.08
CA LEU A 75 -8.56 0.63 -2.57
C LEU A 75 -9.52 -0.01 -1.57
N PRO A 76 -10.51 0.74 -1.02
CA PRO A 76 -11.42 0.17 -0.04
C PRO A 76 -12.28 -0.96 -0.64
N ILE A 77 -12.22 -2.16 -0.05
CA ILE A 77 -13.04 -3.32 -0.44
C ILE A 77 -14.52 -2.97 -0.39
N TYR A 78 -14.94 -2.15 0.58
CA TYR A 78 -16.30 -1.66 0.70
C TYR A 78 -16.84 -1.07 -0.62
N LEU A 79 -16.00 -0.36 -1.40
CA LEU A 79 -16.40 0.17 -2.71
C LEU A 79 -16.65 -0.95 -3.73
N LEU A 80 -15.89 -2.03 -3.66
CA LEU A 80 -16.08 -3.18 -4.55
C LEU A 80 -17.37 -3.93 -4.21
N GLU A 81 -17.77 -3.96 -2.94
CA GLU A 81 -18.97 -4.66 -2.46
C GLU A 81 -20.23 -3.81 -2.63
N HIS A 82 -20.17 -2.53 -2.30
CA HIS A 82 -21.37 -1.68 -2.14
C HIS A 82 -21.37 -0.45 -3.05
N GLY A 83 -20.23 -0.06 -3.60
CA GLY A 83 -20.11 1.11 -4.47
C GLY A 83 -20.76 0.92 -5.83
N THR A 84 -20.82 2.03 -6.58
CA THR A 84 -21.14 2.04 -8.01
C THR A 84 -19.85 1.90 -8.82
N LYS A 85 -19.94 1.47 -10.08
CA LYS A 85 -18.80 1.44 -11.00
C LYS A 85 -18.03 2.76 -11.04
N GLN A 86 -18.76 3.89 -11.08
CA GLN A 86 -18.14 5.21 -11.16
C GLN A 86 -17.33 5.53 -9.90
N GLN A 87 -17.84 5.19 -8.71
CA GLN A 87 -17.11 5.38 -7.46
C GLN A 87 -15.82 4.55 -7.42
N VAL A 88 -15.86 3.32 -7.94
CA VAL A 88 -14.66 2.47 -8.05
C VAL A 88 -13.65 3.09 -9.01
N ILE A 89 -14.10 3.52 -10.20
CA ILE A 89 -13.23 4.17 -11.20
C ILE A 89 -12.56 5.41 -10.62
N ASP A 90 -13.34 6.27 -9.95
CA ASP A 90 -12.82 7.52 -9.37
C ASP A 90 -11.81 7.26 -8.26
N ALA A 91 -12.08 6.28 -7.39
CA ALA A 91 -11.15 5.87 -6.35
C ALA A 91 -9.85 5.28 -6.91
N CYS A 92 -9.94 4.43 -7.95
CA CYS A 92 -8.77 3.89 -8.63
C CYS A 92 -7.89 5.00 -9.23
N LYS A 93 -8.51 5.94 -9.96
CA LYS A 93 -7.79 7.08 -10.55
C LYS A 93 -7.12 7.94 -9.49
N SER A 94 -7.84 8.25 -8.40
CA SER A 94 -7.31 9.02 -7.28
C SER A 94 -6.08 8.38 -6.65
N LEU A 95 -6.09 7.07 -6.44
CA LEU A 95 -4.93 6.33 -5.92
C LEU A 95 -3.76 6.33 -6.89
N ILE A 96 -4.02 6.12 -8.18
CA ILE A 96 -2.99 6.14 -9.23
C ILE A 96 -2.37 7.53 -9.32
N ASP A 97 -3.18 8.60 -9.40
CA ASP A 97 -2.68 9.98 -9.50
C ASP A 97 -1.87 10.39 -8.26
N THR A 98 -2.25 9.90 -7.08
CA THR A 98 -1.56 10.19 -5.82
C THR A 98 -0.26 9.42 -5.67
N CYS A 99 -0.26 8.13 -6.02
CA CYS A 99 0.81 7.21 -5.61
C CYS A 99 1.76 6.81 -6.74
N ALA A 100 1.32 6.81 -8.01
CA ALA A 100 2.13 6.36 -9.12
C ALA A 100 3.26 7.33 -9.55
N PRO A 101 3.13 8.67 -9.42
CA PRO A 101 4.21 9.56 -9.82
C PRO A 101 5.55 9.22 -9.16
N GLY A 102 6.61 9.11 -9.97
CA GLY A 102 7.94 8.73 -9.50
C GLY A 102 8.13 7.23 -9.24
N GLY A 103 7.14 6.39 -9.50
CA GLY A 103 7.22 4.93 -9.27
C GLY A 103 7.07 4.52 -7.81
N GLY A 104 7.43 3.27 -7.49
CA GLY A 104 7.37 2.75 -6.12
C GLY A 104 5.96 2.58 -5.58
N TYR A 105 4.98 2.29 -6.45
CA TYR A 105 3.61 2.01 -6.08
C TYR A 105 3.08 0.74 -6.74
N ILE A 106 2.43 -0.10 -5.96
CA ILE A 106 1.68 -1.26 -6.43
C ILE A 106 0.21 -1.02 -6.11
N PHE A 107 -0.63 -0.93 -7.16
CA PHE A 107 -2.07 -0.82 -6.95
C PHE A 107 -2.61 -2.11 -6.33
N ASP A 108 -3.36 -1.98 -5.24
CA ASP A 108 -3.96 -3.10 -4.53
C ASP A 108 -5.19 -2.64 -3.74
N THR A 109 -5.99 -3.59 -3.26
CA THR A 109 -7.09 -3.34 -2.33
C THR A 109 -6.57 -3.22 -0.89
N ASN A 110 -7.41 -2.78 0.03
CA ASN A 110 -7.03 -2.66 1.44
C ASN A 110 -7.15 -3.98 2.23
N GLY A 111 -7.46 -5.09 1.56
CA GLY A 111 -7.59 -6.41 2.16
C GLY A 111 -8.14 -7.44 1.17
N SER A 112 -8.57 -8.60 1.65
CA SER A 112 -9.08 -9.70 0.82
C SER A 112 -10.42 -9.37 0.16
N ILE A 113 -10.59 -9.76 -1.09
CA ILE A 113 -11.82 -9.56 -1.86
C ILE A 113 -12.70 -10.81 -1.70
N ASP A 114 -13.76 -10.72 -0.90
CA ASP A 114 -14.65 -11.85 -0.63
C ASP A 114 -16.00 -11.74 -1.37
N ASN A 115 -16.73 -10.64 -1.18
CA ASN A 115 -18.11 -10.46 -1.66
C ASN A 115 -18.28 -9.31 -2.68
N ALA A 116 -17.24 -8.99 -3.43
CA ALA A 116 -17.28 -7.89 -4.38
C ALA A 116 -18.23 -8.18 -5.56
N LYS A 117 -18.90 -7.12 -6.04
CA LYS A 117 -19.67 -7.21 -7.28
C LYS A 117 -18.73 -7.41 -8.46
N ARG A 118 -19.03 -8.39 -9.30
CA ARG A 118 -18.24 -8.66 -10.52
C ARG A 118 -18.01 -7.41 -11.36
N GLU A 119 -19.05 -6.61 -11.56
CA GLU A 119 -18.97 -5.37 -12.34
C GLU A 119 -18.03 -4.32 -11.76
N ASN A 120 -17.85 -4.31 -10.43
CA ASN A 120 -16.92 -3.40 -9.74
C ASN A 120 -15.48 -3.91 -9.84
N ILE A 121 -15.27 -5.22 -9.80
CA ILE A 121 -13.96 -5.83 -10.06
C ILE A 121 -13.51 -5.55 -11.50
N GLU A 122 -14.39 -5.75 -12.48
CA GLU A 122 -14.12 -5.45 -13.89
C GLU A 122 -13.77 -3.96 -14.07
N ALA A 123 -14.55 -3.05 -13.46
CA ALA A 123 -14.30 -1.61 -13.51
C ALA A 123 -12.94 -1.23 -12.87
N MET A 124 -12.58 -1.82 -11.74
CA MET A 124 -11.27 -1.65 -11.10
C MET A 124 -10.15 -2.11 -12.05
N TYR A 125 -10.24 -3.33 -12.55
CA TYR A 125 -9.23 -3.95 -13.41
C TYR A 125 -9.01 -3.12 -14.69
N ASP A 126 -10.10 -2.80 -15.40
CA ASP A 126 -10.03 -2.00 -16.63
C ASP A 126 -9.44 -0.61 -16.39
N THR A 127 -9.82 0.02 -15.28
CA THR A 127 -9.27 1.34 -14.91
C THR A 127 -7.77 1.27 -14.64
N VAL A 128 -7.30 0.28 -13.90
CA VAL A 128 -5.88 0.12 -13.61
C VAL A 128 -5.08 -0.16 -14.89
N LEU A 129 -5.59 -1.04 -15.76
CA LEU A 129 -4.90 -1.38 -17.01
C LEU A 129 -4.85 -0.23 -18.02
N THR A 130 -5.88 0.60 -18.06
CA THR A 130 -5.97 1.68 -19.07
C THR A 130 -5.38 2.99 -18.56
N TYR A 131 -5.75 3.39 -17.33
CA TYR A 131 -5.34 4.66 -16.74
C TYR A 131 -3.96 4.60 -16.08
N GLY A 132 -3.54 3.44 -15.57
CA GLY A 132 -2.26 3.25 -14.89
C GLY A 132 -1.04 3.15 -15.82
N LYS A 133 -1.23 3.20 -17.14
CA LYS A 133 -0.15 3.14 -18.15
C LYS A 133 0.49 4.50 -18.47
N LYS A 134 0.45 5.42 -17.53
CA LYS A 134 1.04 6.76 -17.73
C LYS A 134 2.57 6.75 -17.60
#